data_9258d65dc120b91b41182cff928d7074
#
_entry.id   9258d65dc120b91b41182cff928d7074
#
_cell.length_a   1.000
_cell.length_b   1.000
_cell.length_c   1.000
_cell.angle_alpha   90.00
_cell.angle_beta   90.00
_cell.angle_gamma   90.00
#
_symmetry.space_group_name_H-M   'P 1'
#
loop_
_entity.id
_entity.type
_entity.pdbx_description
1 polymer ?
#
loop_
_entity_poly.entity_id
_entity_poly.type
_entity_poly.pdbx_seq_one_letter_code
_entity_poly.pdbx_strand_id
1 'polypeptide(L)'
;MLGSITGLYLLFILAMIGATATYSTPGHWLRALGSREIRFSVGLSLATCTATALLSLLLAVPVGYLLARGRFPGKAILDAALDIPIVLPPMVVGLCLLILFQTPFGHAIERVVPFTYTVAGVVLAQCVI
;
A
#
# COMPACT_ATOMS: atom_id res chain seq x y z
N MET A 1 8.40 -23.08 28.51
CA MET A 1 9.41 -22.12 28.03
C MET A 1 8.92 -21.26 26.85
N LEU A 2 8.35 -21.83 25.77
CA LEU A 2 7.82 -21.00 24.66
C LEU A 2 6.71 -20.03 25.10
N GLY A 3 5.76 -20.48 25.93
CA GLY A 3 4.68 -19.62 26.42
C GLY A 3 5.15 -18.42 27.24
N SER A 4 6.24 -18.57 28.00
CA SER A 4 6.80 -17.45 28.78
C SER A 4 7.45 -16.39 27.88
N ILE A 5 8.09 -16.80 26.79
CA ILE A 5 8.71 -15.87 25.81
C ILE A 5 7.61 -15.11 25.07
N THR A 6 6.57 -15.83 24.65
CA THR A 6 5.41 -15.22 23.96
C THR A 6 4.68 -14.22 24.89
N GLY A 7 4.50 -14.60 26.15
CA GLY A 7 3.89 -13.72 27.17
C GLY A 7 4.71 -12.46 27.41
N LEU A 8 6.04 -12.58 27.51
CA LEU A 8 6.94 -11.43 27.66
C LEU A 8 6.90 -10.50 26.44
N TYR A 9 6.87 -11.06 25.25
CA TYR A 9 6.77 -10.30 24.01
C TYR A 9 5.45 -9.53 23.89
N LEU A 10 4.32 -10.17 24.20
CA LEU A 10 3.01 -9.52 24.24
C LEU A 10 2.96 -8.41 25.29
N LEU A 11 3.52 -8.65 26.47
CA LEU A 11 3.59 -7.67 27.55
C LEU A 11 4.43 -6.45 27.11
N PHE A 12 5.53 -6.68 26.40
CA PHE A 12 6.37 -5.62 25.86
C PHE A 12 5.62 -4.76 24.83
N ILE A 13 4.86 -5.40 23.90
CA ILE A 13 4.04 -4.67 22.93
C ILE A 13 2.95 -3.85 23.63
N LEU A 14 2.24 -4.46 24.58
CA LEU A 14 1.21 -3.76 25.36
C LEU A 14 1.79 -2.60 26.16
N ALA A 15 2.99 -2.75 26.72
CA ALA A 15 3.67 -1.69 27.44
C ALA A 15 4.05 -0.53 26.50
N MET A 16 4.54 -0.82 25.30
CA MET A 16 4.83 0.20 24.27
C MET A 16 3.55 0.99 23.88
N ILE A 17 2.46 0.28 23.61
CA ILE A 17 1.17 0.90 23.26
C ILE A 17 0.65 1.73 24.44
N GLY A 18 0.71 1.19 25.66
CA GLY A 18 0.31 1.88 26.88
C GLY A 18 1.14 3.14 27.14
N ALA A 19 2.46 3.06 26.98
CA ALA A 19 3.36 4.21 27.13
C ALA A 19 3.01 5.31 26.10
N THR A 20 2.74 4.94 24.85
CA THR A 20 2.35 5.90 23.81
C THR A 20 0.99 6.55 24.13
N ALA A 21 0.04 5.78 24.64
CA ALA A 21 -1.29 6.28 25.02
C ALA A 21 -1.23 7.23 26.23
N THR A 22 -0.38 6.96 27.23
CA THR A 22 -0.22 7.83 28.40
C THR A 22 0.52 9.13 28.11
N TYR A 23 1.40 9.12 27.10
CA TYR A 23 2.11 10.32 26.66
C TYR A 23 1.20 11.31 25.92
N SER A 24 0.06 10.84 25.42
CA SER A 24 -0.88 11.64 24.65
C SER A 24 -2.07 12.05 25.52
N THR A 25 -2.13 13.34 25.88
CA THR A 25 -3.25 13.90 26.66
C THR A 25 -4.55 13.86 25.83
N PRO A 26 -5.71 13.50 26.42
CA PRO A 26 -7.00 13.43 25.69
C PRO A 26 -7.37 14.71 24.94
N GLY A 27 -6.96 15.87 25.45
CA GLY A 27 -7.15 17.16 24.79
C GLY A 27 -6.36 17.33 23.49
N HIS A 28 -5.24 16.66 23.34
CA HIS A 28 -4.45 16.66 22.09
C HIS A 28 -5.14 15.85 21.00
N TRP A 29 -5.80 14.75 21.34
CA TRP A 29 -6.55 13.92 20.38
C TRP A 29 -7.73 14.68 19.78
N LEU A 30 -8.51 15.39 20.62
CA LEU A 30 -9.65 16.16 20.13
C LEU A 30 -9.22 17.35 19.27
N ARG A 31 -8.14 18.03 19.62
CA ARG A 31 -7.57 19.11 18.81
C ARG A 31 -6.98 18.59 17.50
N ALA A 32 -6.30 17.45 17.54
CA ALA A 32 -5.74 16.81 16.35
C ALA A 32 -6.86 16.41 15.37
N LEU A 33 -7.91 15.71 15.83
CA LEU A 33 -9.06 15.33 15.00
C LEU A 33 -9.82 16.56 14.44
N GLY A 34 -9.80 17.68 15.14
CA GLY A 34 -10.39 18.96 14.68
C GLY A 34 -9.51 19.73 13.69
N SER A 35 -8.23 19.37 13.56
CA SER A 35 -7.30 20.08 12.69
C SER A 35 -7.66 19.88 11.22
N ARG A 36 -7.55 20.94 10.43
CA ARG A 36 -7.82 20.92 8.98
C ARG A 36 -6.89 19.94 8.26
N GLU A 37 -5.66 19.85 8.72
CA GLU A 37 -4.63 18.98 8.14
C GLU A 37 -4.97 17.50 8.28
N ILE A 38 -5.41 17.05 9.46
CA ILE A 38 -5.80 15.66 9.70
C ILE A 38 -7.07 15.31 8.93
N ARG A 39 -8.06 16.20 8.91
CA ARG A 39 -9.28 16.00 8.12
C ARG A 39 -8.98 15.90 6.62
N PHE A 40 -8.08 16.72 6.12
CA PHE A 40 -7.63 16.66 4.72
C PHE A 40 -6.89 15.34 4.45
N SER A 41 -5.98 14.93 5.32
CA SER A 41 -5.21 13.68 5.17
C SER A 41 -6.12 12.45 5.22
N VAL A 42 -7.10 12.42 6.12
CA VAL A 42 -8.11 11.34 6.17
C VAL A 42 -8.95 11.31 4.90
N GLY A 43 -9.42 12.47 4.44
CA GLY A 43 -10.19 12.56 3.19
C GLY A 43 -9.38 12.11 1.97
N LEU A 44 -8.13 12.53 1.89
CA LEU A 44 -7.20 12.10 0.83
C LEU A 44 -6.96 10.59 0.88
N SER A 45 -6.72 10.05 2.06
CA SER A 45 -6.51 8.60 2.26
C SER A 45 -7.72 7.79 1.84
N LEU A 46 -8.92 8.20 2.24
CA LEU A 46 -10.17 7.54 1.81
C LEU A 46 -10.37 7.62 0.29
N ALA A 47 -10.10 8.77 -0.30
CA ALA A 47 -10.22 8.95 -1.74
C ALA A 47 -9.24 8.08 -2.51
N THR A 48 -7.97 8.04 -2.10
CA THR A 48 -6.95 7.19 -2.74
C THR A 48 -7.26 5.70 -2.56
N CYS A 49 -7.64 5.26 -1.37
CA CYS A 49 -8.02 3.87 -1.12
C CYS A 49 -9.24 3.45 -1.97
N THR A 50 -10.25 4.31 -2.07
CA THR A 50 -11.44 4.02 -2.89
C THR A 50 -11.07 3.95 -4.38
N ALA A 51 -10.29 4.91 -4.87
CA ALA A 51 -9.81 4.90 -6.25
C ALA A 51 -8.99 3.65 -6.56
N THR A 52 -8.07 3.29 -5.68
CA THR A 52 -7.25 2.07 -5.81
C THR A 52 -8.12 0.82 -5.82
N ALA A 53 -9.06 0.71 -4.88
CA ALA A 53 -9.95 -0.46 -4.80
C ALA A 53 -10.78 -0.65 -6.09
N LEU A 54 -11.30 0.43 -6.65
CA LEU A 54 -12.04 0.38 -7.91
C LEU A 54 -11.16 -0.01 -9.09
N LEU A 55 -9.96 0.58 -9.20
CA LEU A 55 -8.99 0.26 -10.25
C LEU A 55 -8.50 -1.18 -10.14
N SER A 56 -8.15 -1.62 -8.94
CA SER A 56 -7.71 -3.00 -8.70
C SER A 56 -8.81 -4.01 -9.04
N LEU A 57 -10.06 -3.73 -8.67
CA LEU A 57 -11.18 -4.59 -9.02
C LEU A 57 -11.39 -4.66 -10.54
N LEU A 58 -11.30 -3.51 -11.22
CA LEU A 58 -11.45 -3.42 -12.67
C LEU A 58 -10.37 -4.22 -13.42
N LEU A 59 -9.16 -4.27 -12.88
CA LEU A 59 -8.05 -5.04 -13.46
C LEU A 59 -8.07 -6.51 -13.01
N ALA A 60 -8.30 -6.78 -11.74
CA ALA A 60 -8.25 -8.12 -11.17
C ALA A 60 -9.33 -9.05 -11.72
N VAL A 61 -10.55 -8.54 -11.95
CA VAL A 61 -11.65 -9.36 -12.46
C VAL A 61 -11.36 -9.91 -13.87
N PRO A 62 -11.00 -9.10 -14.88
CA PRO A 62 -10.71 -9.64 -16.20
C PRO A 62 -9.42 -10.49 -16.23
N VAL A 63 -8.40 -10.10 -15.47
CA VAL A 63 -7.15 -10.87 -15.39
C VAL A 63 -7.40 -12.22 -14.71
N GLY A 64 -8.10 -12.24 -13.59
CA GLY A 64 -8.45 -13.47 -12.89
C GLY A 64 -9.35 -14.38 -13.73
N TYR A 65 -10.31 -13.81 -14.47
CA TYR A 65 -11.13 -14.59 -15.40
C TYR A 65 -10.32 -15.22 -16.54
N LEU A 66 -9.39 -14.45 -17.12
CA LEU A 66 -8.50 -14.93 -18.17
C LEU A 66 -7.59 -16.05 -17.66
N LEU A 67 -7.03 -15.91 -16.46
CA LEU A 67 -6.20 -16.91 -15.81
C LEU A 67 -7.00 -18.17 -15.42
N ALA A 68 -8.23 -18.02 -14.95
CA ALA A 68 -9.04 -19.16 -14.56
C ALA A 68 -9.50 -20.00 -15.75
N ARG A 69 -9.93 -19.36 -16.85
CA ARG A 69 -10.53 -20.04 -18.01
C ARG A 69 -9.62 -20.12 -19.25
N GLY A 70 -8.62 -19.26 -19.36
CA GLY A 70 -7.71 -19.23 -20.49
C GLY A 70 -6.77 -20.45 -20.52
N ARG A 71 -6.65 -21.05 -21.67
CA ARG A 71 -5.63 -22.06 -21.99
C ARG A 71 -4.76 -21.50 -23.09
N PHE A 72 -3.72 -20.76 -22.73
CA PHE A 72 -2.79 -20.14 -23.67
C PHE A 72 -1.33 -20.45 -23.29
N PRO A 73 -0.43 -20.53 -24.27
CA PRO A 73 1.00 -20.69 -23.99
C PRO A 73 1.49 -19.43 -23.24
N GLY A 74 2.25 -19.63 -22.14
CA GLY A 74 2.74 -18.52 -21.31
C GLY A 74 1.90 -18.19 -20.07
N LYS A 75 0.78 -18.88 -19.85
CA LYS A 75 -0.04 -18.71 -18.63
C LYS A 75 0.79 -18.82 -17.36
N ALA A 76 1.67 -19.83 -17.27
CA ALA A 76 2.53 -20.05 -16.10
C ALA A 76 3.50 -18.88 -15.84
N ILE A 77 3.97 -18.22 -16.89
CA ILE A 77 4.84 -17.04 -16.77
C ILE A 77 4.04 -15.85 -16.24
N LEU A 78 2.81 -15.67 -16.72
CA LEU A 78 1.94 -14.60 -16.27
C LEU A 78 1.52 -14.79 -14.80
N ASP A 79 1.18 -16.03 -14.42
CA ASP A 79 0.89 -16.41 -13.03
C ASP A 79 2.09 -16.08 -12.12
N ALA A 80 3.27 -16.57 -12.48
CA ALA A 80 4.48 -16.29 -11.71
C ALA A 80 4.81 -14.78 -11.63
N ALA A 81 4.56 -14.02 -12.69
CA ALA A 81 4.79 -12.58 -12.68
C ALA A 81 3.82 -11.82 -11.76
N LEU A 82 2.58 -12.30 -11.63
CA LEU A 82 1.58 -11.73 -10.71
C LEU A 82 1.85 -12.10 -9.25
N ASP A 83 2.52 -13.22 -9.01
CA ASP A 83 2.90 -13.65 -7.66
C ASP A 83 4.10 -12.84 -7.10
N ILE A 84 4.94 -12.24 -7.97
CA ILE A 84 6.11 -11.47 -7.54
C ILE A 84 5.76 -10.34 -6.56
N PRO A 85 4.78 -9.46 -6.82
CA PRO A 85 4.44 -8.39 -5.89
C PRO A 85 3.94 -8.88 -4.52
N ILE A 86 3.30 -10.05 -4.48
CA ILE A 86 2.77 -10.64 -3.24
C ILE A 86 3.90 -11.07 -2.30
N VAL A 87 5.00 -11.57 -2.86
CA VAL A 87 6.15 -12.07 -2.10
C VAL A 87 7.09 -10.92 -1.69
N LEU A 88 7.13 -9.83 -2.45
CA LEU A 88 8.01 -8.70 -2.19
C LEU A 88 7.48 -7.82 -1.05
N PRO A 89 8.36 -7.39 -0.11
CA PRO A 89 7.98 -6.38 0.87
C PRO A 89 7.50 -5.09 0.19
N PRO A 90 6.44 -4.43 0.69
CA PRO A 90 5.89 -3.20 0.08
C PRO A 90 6.92 -2.09 -0.16
N MET A 91 7.93 -1.98 0.71
CA MET A 91 9.04 -1.02 0.53
C MET A 91 9.86 -1.31 -0.72
N VAL A 92 10.10 -2.59 -1.04
CA VAL A 92 10.85 -2.99 -2.24
C VAL A 92 10.05 -2.69 -3.50
N VAL A 93 8.75 -2.95 -3.49
CA VAL A 93 7.85 -2.60 -4.61
C VAL A 93 7.86 -1.10 -4.86
N GLY A 94 7.76 -0.28 -3.81
CA GLY A 94 7.85 1.17 -3.92
C GLY A 94 9.18 1.66 -4.50
N LEU A 95 10.30 1.04 -4.08
CA LEU A 95 11.63 1.35 -4.61
C LEU A 95 11.74 0.97 -6.09
N CYS A 96 11.23 -0.21 -6.49
CA CYS A 96 11.21 -0.64 -7.88
C CYS A 96 10.43 0.32 -8.77
N LEU A 97 9.26 0.79 -8.31
CA LEU A 97 8.48 1.81 -9.00
C LEU A 97 9.25 3.12 -9.14
N LEU A 98 9.90 3.57 -8.08
CA LEU A 98 10.71 4.79 -8.12
C LEU A 98 11.85 4.67 -9.14
N ILE A 99 12.57 3.56 -9.15
CA ILE A 99 13.63 3.29 -10.13
C ILE A 99 13.06 3.23 -11.55
N LEU A 100 11.91 2.58 -11.75
CA LEU A 100 11.23 2.51 -13.04
C LEU A 100 10.95 3.90 -13.60
N PHE A 101 10.43 4.81 -12.77
CA PHE A 101 10.13 6.18 -13.17
C PHE A 101 11.38 7.05 -13.42
N GLN A 102 12.53 6.65 -12.90
CA GLN A 102 13.82 7.29 -13.21
C GLN A 102 14.45 6.81 -14.53
N THR A 103 13.90 5.78 -15.16
CA THR A 103 14.36 5.36 -16.48
C THR A 103 13.89 6.31 -17.59
N PRO A 104 14.54 6.35 -18.77
CA PRO A 104 14.08 7.15 -19.91
C PRO A 104 12.64 6.85 -20.32
N PHE A 105 12.20 5.60 -20.16
CA PHE A 105 10.82 5.17 -20.38
C PHE A 105 9.87 5.74 -19.33
N GLY A 106 10.24 5.69 -18.06
CA GLY A 106 9.48 6.28 -16.96
C GLY A 106 9.33 7.80 -17.12
N HIS A 107 10.38 8.50 -17.49
CA HIS A 107 10.33 9.94 -17.78
C HIS A 107 9.40 10.30 -18.94
N ALA A 108 9.27 9.43 -19.95
CA ALA A 108 8.32 9.65 -21.04
C ALA A 108 6.86 9.55 -20.55
N ILE A 109 6.58 8.64 -19.64
CA ILE A 109 5.26 8.48 -19.01
C ILE A 109 4.97 9.67 -18.08
N GLU A 110 5.94 10.09 -17.28
CA GLU A 110 5.80 11.20 -16.33
C GLU A 110 5.52 12.55 -17.00
N ARG A 111 5.91 12.73 -18.26
CA ARG A 111 5.54 13.93 -19.04
C ARG A 111 4.04 14.03 -19.31
N VAL A 112 3.34 12.91 -19.33
CA VAL A 112 1.89 12.84 -19.57
C VAL A 112 1.13 12.84 -18.25
N VAL A 113 1.57 12.05 -17.30
CA VAL A 113 0.97 11.96 -15.95
C VAL A 113 2.10 11.94 -14.93
N PRO A 114 2.19 12.96 -14.05
CA PRO A 114 3.20 12.97 -12.99
C PRO A 114 2.83 11.93 -11.94
N PHE A 115 3.61 10.88 -11.81
CA PHE A 115 3.43 9.84 -10.79
C PHE A 115 4.33 10.04 -9.57
N THR A 116 5.57 10.51 -9.78
CA THR A 116 6.54 10.67 -8.69
C THR A 116 6.10 11.78 -7.73
N TYR A 117 6.00 11.44 -6.43
CA TYR A 117 5.55 12.33 -5.34
C TYR A 117 4.13 12.91 -5.50
N THR A 118 3.25 12.28 -6.25
CA THR A 118 1.87 12.70 -6.45
C THR A 118 0.85 11.70 -5.91
N VAL A 119 -0.40 12.13 -5.82
CA VAL A 119 -1.53 11.27 -5.43
C VAL A 119 -1.69 10.10 -6.41
N ALA A 120 -1.42 10.34 -7.70
CA ALA A 120 -1.45 9.29 -8.72
C ALA A 120 -0.42 8.20 -8.45
N GLY A 121 0.79 8.57 -8.01
CA GLY A 121 1.82 7.62 -7.59
C GLY A 121 1.40 6.78 -6.37
N VAL A 122 0.72 7.39 -5.41
CA VAL A 122 0.18 6.65 -4.24
C VAL A 122 -0.84 5.63 -4.68
N VAL A 123 -1.80 6.00 -5.53
CA VAL A 123 -2.82 5.10 -6.07
C VAL A 123 -2.18 3.95 -6.86
N LEU A 124 -1.18 4.25 -7.69
CA LEU A 124 -0.46 3.25 -8.46
C LEU A 124 0.30 2.27 -7.56
N ALA A 125 1.02 2.79 -6.56
CA ALA A 125 1.75 1.95 -5.60
C ALA A 125 0.80 1.04 -4.81
N GLN A 126 -0.35 1.55 -4.37
CA GLN A 126 -1.38 0.77 -3.70
C GLN A 126 -2.06 -0.26 -4.61
N CYS A 127 -2.12 0.00 -5.92
CA CYS A 127 -2.73 -0.94 -6.88
C CYS A 127 -1.81 -2.12 -7.22
N VAL A 128 -0.49 -1.94 -7.08
CA VAL A 128 0.53 -2.97 -7.38
C VAL A 128 0.76 -3.89 -6.18
N ILE A 129 0.49 -3.45 -4.96
CA ILE A 129 0.61 -4.21 -3.72
C ILE A 129 -0.65 -5.02 -3.45
#